data_4948077e9545907c77223ebd656af2d1
#
_entry.id   4948077e9545907c77223ebd656af2d1
#
_cell.length_a   1.000
_cell.length_b   1.000
_cell.length_c   1.000
_cell.angle_alpha   90.00
_cell.angle_beta   90.00
_cell.angle_gamma   90.00
#
_symmetry.space_group_name_H-M   'P 1'
#
loop_
_entity.id
_entity.type
_entity.pdbx_description
1 polymer ?
#
loop_
_entity_poly.entity_id
_entity_poly.type
_entity_poly.pdbx_seq_one_letter_code
_entity_poly.pdbx_strand_id
1 'polypeptide(L)'
;MKNIQRIALRLGLFFAALGLSANAALAACCGPITLQGRQLLTFLDQSSVEHLWLPHIHVHWLSGKPDLRRPGTSRHATHCSAYAAAMSVRLGVPLLRPPEHRAGMLATPQTHWLNSSTGRALGWRAVDMQQAQTLANQGEFVLAAWANPNPHRLGHIAIVRPSEQSRSDLARHGPELTMAGHINALQISTERGFEDHPGAWIAGGQGSV
;
A
#
# COMPACT_ATOMS: atom_id res chain seq x y z
N MET A 1 71.82 37.65 -39.58
CA MET A 1 70.95 37.44 -38.35
C MET A 1 69.55 37.30 -38.87
N LYS A 2 68.98 36.03 -38.81
CA LYS A 2 67.70 35.67 -39.39
C LYS A 2 66.67 35.61 -38.27
N ASN A 3 65.63 36.45 -38.35
CA ASN A 3 64.51 36.44 -37.47
C ASN A 3 63.60 35.26 -37.76
N ILE A 4 63.38 34.34 -36.80
CA ILE A 4 62.42 33.22 -36.90
C ILE A 4 61.15 33.71 -36.22
N GLN A 5 60.08 33.94 -37.00
CA GLN A 5 58.74 34.17 -36.50
C GLN A 5 58.10 32.86 -36.12
N ARG A 6 57.71 32.68 -34.87
CA ARG A 6 56.89 31.55 -34.40
C ARG A 6 55.42 31.86 -34.61
N ILE A 7 54.75 31.11 -35.49
CA ILE A 7 53.28 31.15 -35.70
C ILE A 7 52.69 30.25 -34.63
N ALA A 8 51.93 30.82 -33.69
CA ALA A 8 51.17 30.08 -32.73
C ALA A 8 49.79 29.74 -33.33
N LEU A 9 49.59 28.45 -33.66
CA LEU A 9 48.30 27.92 -34.08
C LEU A 9 47.41 27.73 -32.84
N ARG A 10 46.40 28.58 -32.67
CA ARG A 10 45.39 28.40 -31.62
C ARG A 10 44.37 27.38 -32.11
N LEU A 11 44.44 26.16 -31.56
CA LEU A 11 43.36 25.16 -31.68
C LEU A 11 42.20 25.62 -30.81
N GLY A 12 41.10 26.07 -31.42
CA GLY A 12 39.85 26.34 -30.73
C GLY A 12 39.16 25.03 -30.41
N LEU A 13 39.17 24.65 -29.12
CA LEU A 13 38.33 23.59 -28.62
C LEU A 13 36.87 24.08 -28.58
N PHE A 14 36.07 23.67 -29.55
CA PHE A 14 34.62 23.76 -29.46
C PHE A 14 34.12 22.72 -28.44
N PHE A 15 33.83 23.18 -27.24
CA PHE A 15 33.01 22.39 -26.32
C PHE A 15 31.56 22.41 -26.84
N ALA A 16 31.15 21.34 -27.52
CA ALA A 16 29.75 21.07 -27.73
C ALA A 16 29.13 20.75 -26.35
N ALA A 17 28.44 21.71 -25.78
CA ALA A 17 27.58 21.48 -24.62
C ALA A 17 26.45 20.58 -25.09
N LEU A 18 26.60 19.26 -24.87
CA LEU A 18 25.45 18.36 -24.88
C LEU A 18 24.53 18.81 -23.76
N GLY A 19 23.49 19.56 -24.13
CA GLY A 19 22.36 19.81 -23.26
C GLY A 19 21.74 18.46 -22.89
N LEU A 20 22.07 17.93 -21.74
CA LEU A 20 21.23 16.96 -21.07
C LEU A 20 19.89 17.67 -20.82
N SER A 21 18.95 17.50 -21.75
CA SER A 21 17.54 17.71 -21.45
C SER A 21 17.21 16.73 -20.33
N ALA A 22 17.33 17.17 -19.09
CA ALA A 22 16.69 16.52 -17.96
C ALA A 22 15.19 16.59 -18.28
N ASN A 23 14.68 15.54 -18.94
CA ASN A 23 13.28 15.22 -18.81
C ASN A 23 13.09 15.07 -17.29
N ALA A 24 12.54 16.11 -16.67
CA ALA A 24 11.86 15.99 -15.40
C ALA A 24 10.65 15.10 -15.69
N ALA A 25 10.88 13.81 -15.86
CA ALA A 25 9.86 12.80 -15.63
C ALA A 25 9.30 13.22 -14.28
N LEU A 26 8.00 13.51 -14.24
CA LEU A 26 7.28 13.90 -13.03
C LEU A 26 7.74 12.91 -11.96
N ALA A 27 8.64 13.38 -11.08
CA ALA A 27 9.34 12.48 -10.19
C ALA A 27 8.26 11.72 -9.41
N ALA A 28 8.31 10.40 -9.51
CA ALA A 28 7.36 9.54 -8.79
C ALA A 28 7.34 10.01 -7.33
N CYS A 29 6.16 10.18 -6.78
CA CYS A 29 6.03 10.50 -5.38
C CYS A 29 6.69 9.39 -4.56
N CYS A 30 7.26 9.78 -3.42
CA CYS A 30 7.53 8.83 -2.35
C CYS A 30 8.74 7.91 -2.57
N GLY A 31 9.62 8.32 -3.47
CA GLY A 31 10.87 7.63 -3.77
C GLY A 31 10.70 6.38 -4.65
N PRO A 32 11.80 5.83 -5.15
CA PRO A 32 11.78 4.65 -6.00
C PRO A 32 11.42 3.40 -5.20
N ILE A 33 10.84 2.41 -5.88
CA ILE A 33 10.62 1.09 -5.28
C ILE A 33 11.98 0.40 -5.10
N THR A 34 12.38 0.18 -3.85
CA THR A 34 13.63 -0.50 -3.48
C THR A 34 13.59 -1.99 -3.82
N LEU A 35 14.71 -2.71 -3.60
CA LEU A 35 14.71 -4.17 -3.73
C LEU A 35 13.69 -4.82 -2.79
N GLN A 36 13.63 -4.37 -1.53
CA GLN A 36 12.66 -4.84 -0.54
C GLN A 36 11.23 -4.49 -0.94
N GLY A 37 11.00 -3.28 -1.48
CA GLY A 37 9.71 -2.89 -2.05
C GLY A 37 9.27 -3.81 -3.20
N ARG A 38 10.18 -4.17 -4.11
CA ARG A 38 9.88 -5.15 -5.17
C ARG A 38 9.57 -6.55 -4.63
N GLN A 39 10.23 -6.97 -3.55
CA GLN A 39 9.92 -8.24 -2.88
C GLN A 39 8.51 -8.20 -2.28
N LEU A 40 8.14 -7.11 -1.59
CA LEU A 40 6.78 -6.92 -1.08
C LEU A 40 5.75 -6.89 -2.22
N LEU A 41 6.04 -6.17 -3.30
CA LEU A 41 5.17 -6.11 -4.48
C LEU A 41 4.92 -7.51 -5.05
N THR A 42 5.98 -8.28 -5.30
CA THR A 42 5.90 -9.67 -5.79
C THR A 42 5.11 -10.56 -4.82
N PHE A 43 5.33 -10.41 -3.52
CA PHE A 43 4.59 -11.15 -2.49
C PHE A 43 3.09 -10.85 -2.55
N LEU A 44 2.70 -9.58 -2.70
CA LEU A 44 1.30 -9.18 -2.83
C LEU A 44 0.68 -9.70 -4.14
N ASP A 45 1.40 -9.60 -5.26
CA ASP A 45 0.94 -10.10 -6.57
C ASP A 45 0.71 -11.62 -6.56
N GLN A 46 1.50 -12.36 -5.77
CA GLN A 46 1.36 -13.80 -5.60
C GLN A 46 0.32 -14.20 -4.54
N SER A 47 -0.31 -13.24 -3.87
CA SER A 47 -1.28 -13.53 -2.81
C SER A 47 -2.55 -14.22 -3.30
N SER A 48 -2.84 -14.14 -4.60
CA SER A 48 -4.06 -14.65 -5.25
C SER A 48 -5.34 -14.02 -4.65
N VAL A 49 -5.27 -12.77 -4.20
CA VAL A 49 -6.40 -12.11 -3.53
C VAL A 49 -7.67 -12.09 -4.38
N GLU A 50 -7.54 -11.97 -5.71
CA GLU A 50 -8.67 -11.94 -6.63
C GLU A 50 -9.39 -13.28 -6.77
N HIS A 51 -8.78 -14.38 -6.30
CA HIS A 51 -9.32 -15.75 -6.36
C HIS A 51 -9.55 -16.36 -4.97
N LEU A 52 -9.00 -15.77 -3.94
CA LEU A 52 -9.11 -16.17 -2.55
C LEU A 52 -9.76 -15.03 -1.73
N TRP A 53 -10.21 -15.34 -0.53
CA TRP A 53 -10.97 -14.39 0.32
C TRP A 53 -12.18 -13.76 -0.40
N LEU A 54 -12.80 -14.53 -1.31
CA LEU A 54 -13.92 -14.05 -2.12
C LEU A 54 -15.08 -13.57 -1.24
N PRO A 55 -15.72 -12.44 -1.58
CA PRO A 55 -16.88 -11.94 -0.86
C PRO A 55 -18.06 -12.91 -0.97
N HIS A 56 -19.02 -12.77 -0.07
CA HIS A 56 -20.29 -13.49 -0.05
C HIS A 56 -20.21 -14.99 0.27
N ILE A 57 -19.03 -15.53 0.55
CA ILE A 57 -18.85 -16.92 1.02
C ILE A 57 -18.09 -16.92 2.35
N HIS A 58 -18.25 -17.98 3.13
CA HIS A 58 -17.41 -18.18 4.30
C HIS A 58 -16.04 -18.72 3.89
N VAL A 59 -14.97 -18.10 4.38
CA VAL A 59 -13.60 -18.52 4.07
C VAL A 59 -12.82 -18.83 5.34
N HIS A 60 -11.85 -19.73 5.22
CA HIS A 60 -10.83 -19.91 6.24
C HIS A 60 -9.90 -18.71 6.23
N TRP A 61 -9.81 -17.96 7.33
CA TRP A 61 -9.18 -16.65 7.40
C TRP A 61 -7.73 -16.62 6.89
N LEU A 62 -6.94 -17.66 7.20
CA LEU A 62 -5.51 -17.71 6.84
C LEU A 62 -5.27 -18.10 5.37
N SER A 63 -6.08 -18.96 4.79
CA SER A 63 -5.89 -19.46 3.43
C SER A 63 -6.74 -18.75 2.38
N GLY A 64 -7.81 -18.08 2.78
CA GLY A 64 -8.78 -17.46 1.87
C GLY A 64 -9.65 -18.45 1.09
N LYS A 65 -9.44 -19.77 1.29
CA LYS A 65 -10.25 -20.82 0.64
C LYS A 65 -11.62 -20.94 1.31
N PRO A 66 -12.65 -21.40 0.58
CA PRO A 66 -13.95 -21.67 1.17
C PRO A 66 -13.84 -22.54 2.45
N ASP A 67 -14.55 -22.14 3.50
CA ASP A 67 -14.59 -22.89 4.76
C ASP A 67 -15.63 -24.01 4.64
N LEU A 68 -15.16 -25.23 4.38
CA LEU A 68 -16.01 -26.41 4.21
C LEU A 68 -16.81 -26.77 5.47
N ARG A 69 -16.42 -26.27 6.64
CA ARG A 69 -17.15 -26.47 7.91
C ARG A 69 -18.32 -25.48 8.07
N ARG A 70 -18.34 -24.45 7.26
CA ARG A 70 -19.40 -23.44 7.20
C ARG A 70 -19.81 -23.18 5.76
N PRO A 71 -20.36 -24.20 5.07
CA PRO A 71 -20.78 -24.05 3.69
C PRO A 71 -21.93 -23.03 3.58
N GLY A 72 -22.04 -22.42 2.41
CA GLY A 72 -23.11 -21.48 2.12
C GLY A 72 -22.60 -20.05 1.84
N THR A 73 -23.54 -19.20 1.54
CA THR A 73 -23.30 -17.80 1.21
C THR A 73 -23.76 -16.89 2.34
N SER A 74 -23.06 -15.76 2.50
CA SER A 74 -23.46 -14.68 3.39
C SER A 74 -23.41 -13.37 2.65
N ARG A 75 -24.55 -12.73 2.47
CA ARG A 75 -24.67 -11.47 1.72
C ARG A 75 -23.72 -10.38 2.22
N HIS A 76 -23.32 -10.41 3.48
CA HIS A 76 -22.48 -9.42 4.13
C HIS A 76 -21.06 -9.90 4.42
N ALA A 77 -20.69 -11.11 3.98
CA ALA A 77 -19.32 -11.59 4.20
C ALA A 77 -18.34 -10.85 3.30
N THR A 78 -17.42 -10.12 3.93
CA THR A 78 -16.23 -9.54 3.32
C THR A 78 -15.02 -9.94 4.15
N HIS A 79 -13.82 -9.93 3.58
CA HIS A 79 -12.67 -10.58 4.20
C HIS A 79 -11.43 -9.69 4.27
N CYS A 80 -11.58 -8.37 4.24
CA CYS A 80 -10.47 -7.41 4.31
C CYS A 80 -9.54 -7.67 5.51
N SER A 81 -10.12 -7.82 6.69
CA SER A 81 -9.37 -8.09 7.93
C SER A 81 -8.73 -9.47 7.97
N ALA A 82 -9.38 -10.47 7.39
CA ALA A 82 -8.83 -11.82 7.28
C ALA A 82 -7.63 -11.84 6.32
N TYR A 83 -7.73 -11.15 5.18
CA TYR A 83 -6.65 -11.01 4.23
C TYR A 83 -5.45 -10.30 4.84
N ALA A 84 -5.66 -9.13 5.46
CA ALA A 84 -4.58 -8.40 6.13
C ALA A 84 -3.89 -9.24 7.22
N ALA A 85 -4.68 -9.96 8.04
CA ALA A 85 -4.15 -10.88 9.05
C ALA A 85 -3.37 -12.06 8.44
N ALA A 86 -3.84 -12.63 7.34
CA ALA A 86 -3.14 -13.72 6.66
C ALA A 86 -1.80 -13.26 6.08
N MET A 87 -1.77 -12.07 5.45
CA MET A 87 -0.53 -11.51 4.91
C MET A 87 0.45 -11.13 6.03
N SER A 88 -0.03 -10.57 7.14
CA SER A 88 0.81 -10.26 8.31
C SER A 88 1.48 -11.51 8.88
N VAL A 89 0.75 -12.63 8.98
CA VAL A 89 1.34 -13.92 9.42
C VAL A 89 2.44 -14.40 8.47
N ARG A 90 2.20 -14.35 7.17
CA ARG A 90 3.17 -14.79 6.16
C ARG A 90 4.43 -13.93 6.13
N LEU A 91 4.33 -12.65 6.50
CA LEU A 91 5.45 -11.72 6.60
C LEU A 91 6.09 -11.69 8.00
N GLY A 92 5.55 -12.43 8.96
CA GLY A 92 6.05 -12.42 10.34
C GLY A 92 5.77 -11.12 11.10
N VAL A 93 4.81 -10.30 10.64
CA VAL A 93 4.46 -9.02 11.25
C VAL A 93 3.28 -9.22 12.21
N PRO A 94 3.35 -8.76 13.48
CA PRO A 94 2.25 -8.90 14.43
C PRO A 94 1.05 -8.04 14.02
N LEU A 95 -0.14 -8.65 13.96
CA LEU A 95 -1.42 -7.98 13.76
C LEU A 95 -2.49 -8.77 14.52
N LEU A 96 -3.48 -8.06 15.06
CA LEU A 96 -4.63 -8.71 15.72
C LEU A 96 -5.33 -9.69 14.77
N ARG A 97 -5.51 -10.93 15.19
CA ARG A 97 -5.96 -12.05 14.33
C ARG A 97 -6.63 -13.13 15.17
N PRO A 98 -7.31 -14.12 14.57
CA PRO A 98 -7.70 -15.35 15.29
C PRO A 98 -6.45 -16.16 15.76
N PRO A 99 -6.49 -16.81 16.94
CA PRO A 99 -7.66 -16.92 17.84
C PRO A 99 -7.81 -15.75 18.84
N GLU A 100 -6.86 -14.79 18.89
CA GLU A 100 -6.87 -13.68 19.87
C GLU A 100 -8.12 -12.79 19.70
N HIS A 101 -8.65 -12.75 18.50
CA HIS A 101 -9.92 -12.10 18.18
C HIS A 101 -10.75 -12.95 17.20
N ARG A 102 -12.08 -12.85 17.28
CA ARG A 102 -12.96 -13.51 16.32
C ARG A 102 -12.76 -12.96 14.92
N ALA A 103 -12.82 -13.84 13.91
CA ALA A 103 -12.63 -13.44 12.51
C ALA A 103 -13.73 -12.48 11.99
N GLY A 104 -14.94 -12.52 12.55
CA GLY A 104 -16.02 -11.61 12.17
C GLY A 104 -15.80 -10.20 12.68
N MET A 105 -16.09 -9.19 11.85
CA MET A 105 -16.00 -7.75 12.17
C MET A 105 -14.61 -7.30 12.68
N LEU A 106 -13.56 -7.95 12.24
CA LEU A 106 -12.22 -7.76 12.79
C LEU A 106 -11.55 -6.43 12.38
N ALA A 107 -11.95 -5.76 11.28
CA ALA A 107 -11.27 -4.56 10.77
C ALA A 107 -11.28 -3.40 11.78
N THR A 108 -12.41 -3.07 12.41
CA THR A 108 -12.48 -2.04 13.45
C THR A 108 -11.61 -2.40 14.68
N PRO A 109 -11.69 -3.61 15.28
CA PRO A 109 -10.76 -4.04 16.30
C PRO A 109 -9.29 -4.01 15.89
N GLN A 110 -8.94 -4.38 14.67
CA GLN A 110 -7.57 -4.25 14.17
C GLN A 110 -7.11 -2.81 14.16
N THR A 111 -7.93 -1.88 13.65
CA THR A 111 -7.62 -0.45 13.64
C THR A 111 -7.38 0.10 15.05
N HIS A 112 -8.24 -0.27 16.01
CA HIS A 112 -8.05 0.13 17.41
C HIS A 112 -6.81 -0.50 18.03
N TRP A 113 -6.54 -1.77 17.71
CA TRP A 113 -5.36 -2.48 18.21
C TRP A 113 -4.05 -1.87 17.67
N LEU A 114 -3.99 -1.49 16.39
CA LEU A 114 -2.85 -0.78 15.81
C LEU A 114 -2.51 0.50 16.58
N ASN A 115 -3.52 1.23 17.03
CA ASN A 115 -3.39 2.47 17.78
C ASN A 115 -3.28 2.26 19.31
N SER A 116 -3.34 1.04 19.81
CA SER A 116 -3.22 0.72 21.24
C SER A 116 -1.77 0.80 21.72
N SER A 117 -1.59 0.76 23.06
CA SER A 117 -0.25 0.62 23.65
C SER A 117 0.47 -0.65 23.20
N THR A 118 -0.28 -1.76 23.03
CA THR A 118 0.26 -3.03 22.55
C THR A 118 0.74 -2.91 21.09
N GLY A 119 -0.08 -2.33 20.21
CA GLY A 119 0.31 -2.12 18.80
C GLY A 119 1.56 -1.25 18.71
N ARG A 120 1.57 -0.12 19.45
CA ARG A 120 2.74 0.77 19.50
C ARG A 120 4.00 0.11 20.05
N ALA A 121 3.88 -0.72 21.08
CA ALA A 121 5.02 -1.46 21.64
C ALA A 121 5.59 -2.48 20.65
N LEU A 122 4.79 -2.96 19.69
CA LEU A 122 5.19 -3.84 18.59
C LEU A 122 5.67 -3.08 17.34
N GLY A 123 5.82 -1.75 17.41
CA GLY A 123 6.38 -0.93 16.35
C GLY A 123 5.36 -0.28 15.42
N TRP A 124 4.05 -0.51 15.60
CA TRP A 124 3.04 0.16 14.81
C TRP A 124 2.95 1.65 15.13
N ARG A 125 2.87 2.47 14.09
CA ARG A 125 2.70 3.93 14.21
C ARG A 125 1.79 4.45 13.10
N ALA A 126 1.00 5.45 13.40
CA ALA A 126 0.25 6.18 12.39
C ALA A 126 1.20 7.04 11.54
N VAL A 127 0.94 7.09 10.25
CA VAL A 127 1.70 7.88 9.27
C VAL A 127 0.72 8.56 8.30
N ASP A 128 1.17 9.61 7.63
CA ASP A 128 0.39 10.21 6.54
C ASP A 128 0.50 9.39 5.24
N MET A 129 -0.31 9.72 4.26
CA MET A 129 -0.38 8.96 3.00
C MET A 129 0.92 9.01 2.19
N GLN A 130 1.70 10.10 2.27
CA GLN A 130 2.99 10.18 1.58
C GLN A 130 4.02 9.29 2.27
N GLN A 131 4.06 9.31 3.59
CA GLN A 131 4.90 8.42 4.38
C GLN A 131 4.49 6.95 4.18
N ALA A 132 3.18 6.66 4.13
CA ALA A 132 2.66 5.33 3.89
C ALA A 132 3.16 4.76 2.56
N GLN A 133 3.06 5.54 1.47
CA GLN A 133 3.56 5.11 0.15
C GLN A 133 5.09 4.98 0.15
N THR A 134 5.80 5.91 0.81
CA THR A 134 7.26 5.84 0.92
C THR A 134 7.72 4.57 1.62
N LEU A 135 7.09 4.24 2.75
CA LEU A 135 7.40 3.03 3.52
C LEU A 135 7.08 1.75 2.74
N ALA A 136 5.94 1.71 2.05
CA ALA A 136 5.60 0.58 1.16
C ALA A 136 6.65 0.41 0.04
N ASN A 137 7.10 1.51 -0.58
CA ASN A 137 8.16 1.48 -1.60
C ASN A 137 9.51 0.99 -1.05
N GLN A 138 9.73 1.15 0.26
CA GLN A 138 10.89 0.62 0.99
C GLN A 138 10.72 -0.84 1.41
N GLY A 139 9.54 -1.44 1.25
CA GLY A 139 9.23 -2.82 1.59
C GLY A 139 8.64 -3.03 2.98
N GLU A 140 8.26 -1.95 3.66
CA GLU A 140 7.55 -2.03 4.93
C GLU A 140 6.10 -2.49 4.73
N PHE A 141 5.58 -3.25 5.69
CA PHE A 141 4.19 -3.68 5.68
C PHE A 141 3.31 -2.55 6.24
N VAL A 142 2.62 -1.86 5.36
CA VAL A 142 1.79 -0.68 5.68
C VAL A 142 0.33 -1.00 5.46
N LEU A 143 -0.53 -0.54 6.37
CA LEU A 143 -1.98 -0.79 6.33
C LEU A 143 -2.73 0.54 6.24
N ALA A 144 -3.64 0.64 5.28
CA ALA A 144 -4.71 1.62 5.28
C ALA A 144 -5.87 1.03 6.10
N ALA A 145 -6.19 1.63 7.24
CA ALA A 145 -7.13 1.06 8.21
C ALA A 145 -8.13 2.11 8.69
N TRP A 146 -9.41 1.77 8.65
CA TRP A 146 -10.48 2.64 9.11
C TRP A 146 -11.44 1.90 10.04
N ALA A 147 -11.61 2.46 11.23
CA ALA A 147 -12.61 2.00 12.20
C ALA A 147 -13.95 2.68 11.90
N ASN A 148 -14.99 1.89 11.69
CA ASN A 148 -16.32 2.47 11.53
C ASN A 148 -16.77 3.11 12.87
N PRO A 149 -17.18 4.38 12.88
CA PRO A 149 -17.70 5.02 14.11
C PRO A 149 -19.03 4.41 14.57
N ASN A 150 -19.78 3.76 13.67
CA ASN A 150 -20.96 2.98 14.03
C ASN A 150 -20.52 1.54 14.39
N PRO A 151 -20.67 1.11 15.66
CA PRO A 151 -20.21 -0.22 16.09
C PRO A 151 -20.99 -1.39 15.45
N HIS A 152 -22.13 -1.11 14.80
CA HIS A 152 -22.94 -2.11 14.09
C HIS A 152 -22.58 -2.21 12.60
N ARG A 153 -21.60 -1.43 12.14
CA ARG A 153 -21.11 -1.47 10.75
C ARG A 153 -19.67 -1.90 10.68
N LEU A 154 -19.30 -2.47 9.55
CA LEU A 154 -17.94 -2.94 9.32
C LEU A 154 -16.99 -1.76 9.08
N GLY A 155 -15.80 -1.81 9.69
CA GLY A 155 -14.65 -1.03 9.27
C GLY A 155 -14.01 -1.63 8.02
N HIS A 156 -12.91 -1.05 7.56
CA HIS A 156 -12.15 -1.56 6.43
C HIS A 156 -10.65 -1.50 6.70
N ILE A 157 -9.91 -2.41 6.08
CA ILE A 157 -8.46 -2.48 6.15
C ILE A 157 -7.92 -3.05 4.84
N ALA A 158 -6.84 -2.45 4.34
CA ALA A 158 -6.17 -2.85 3.11
C ALA A 158 -4.65 -2.70 3.28
N ILE A 159 -3.88 -3.33 2.40
CA ILE A 159 -2.42 -3.27 2.42
C ILE A 159 -1.97 -2.23 1.39
N VAL A 160 -1.18 -1.24 1.80
CA VAL A 160 -0.55 -0.30 0.88
C VAL A 160 0.51 -1.05 0.08
N ARG A 161 0.36 -1.02 -1.26
CA ARG A 161 1.33 -1.68 -2.14
C ARG A 161 2.38 -0.71 -2.66
N PRO A 162 3.62 -1.14 -2.91
CA PRO A 162 4.62 -0.35 -3.59
C PRO A 162 4.12 0.16 -4.95
N SER A 163 4.33 1.45 -5.23
CA SER A 163 3.83 2.11 -6.45
C SER A 163 4.67 3.33 -6.80
N GLU A 164 4.82 3.60 -8.09
CA GLU A 164 5.51 4.79 -8.63
C GLU A 164 4.51 5.86 -9.10
N GLN A 165 3.40 6.01 -8.40
CA GLN A 165 2.40 7.03 -8.73
C GLN A 165 2.97 8.45 -8.57
N SER A 166 2.34 9.42 -9.27
CA SER A 166 2.70 10.82 -9.14
C SER A 166 2.21 11.42 -7.81
N ARG A 167 2.80 12.54 -7.40
CA ARG A 167 2.32 13.29 -6.24
C ARG A 167 0.87 13.76 -6.39
N SER A 168 0.46 14.12 -7.61
CA SER A 168 -0.91 14.53 -7.91
C SER A 168 -1.89 13.37 -7.80
N ASP A 169 -1.49 12.17 -8.24
CA ASP A 169 -2.33 10.98 -8.13
C ASP A 169 -2.47 10.54 -6.67
N LEU A 170 -1.36 10.54 -5.92
CA LEU A 170 -1.41 10.27 -4.49
C LEU A 170 -2.35 11.24 -3.75
N ALA A 171 -2.24 12.55 -4.03
CA ALA A 171 -3.09 13.55 -3.38
C ALA A 171 -4.57 13.41 -3.74
N ARG A 172 -4.88 12.95 -4.95
CA ARG A 172 -6.24 12.80 -5.46
C ARG A 172 -6.88 11.48 -5.06
N HIS A 173 -6.13 10.39 -5.17
CA HIS A 173 -6.65 9.03 -5.10
C HIS A 173 -6.12 8.23 -3.91
N GLY A 174 -5.16 8.79 -3.17
CA GLY A 174 -4.45 8.12 -2.07
C GLY A 174 -3.45 7.06 -2.53
N PRO A 175 -2.80 6.39 -1.57
CA PRO A 175 -1.90 5.28 -1.86
C PRO A 175 -2.58 4.16 -2.64
N GLU A 176 -1.78 3.42 -3.42
CA GLU A 176 -2.25 2.18 -4.04
C GLU A 176 -2.35 1.05 -3.01
N LEU A 177 -3.35 0.22 -3.18
CA LEU A 177 -3.69 -0.85 -2.26
C LEU A 177 -3.77 -2.21 -2.95
N THR A 178 -3.51 -3.25 -2.18
CA THR A 178 -3.96 -4.61 -2.44
C THR A 178 -4.95 -4.99 -1.35
N MET A 179 -6.14 -5.46 -1.70
CA MET A 179 -7.21 -5.67 -0.73
C MET A 179 -8.16 -6.81 -1.09
N ALA A 180 -8.76 -7.38 -0.04
CA ALA A 180 -10.01 -8.14 -0.14
C ALA A 180 -11.14 -7.30 0.46
N GLY A 181 -12.34 -7.35 -0.10
CA GLY A 181 -13.47 -6.55 0.37
C GLY A 181 -14.75 -6.92 -0.34
N HIS A 182 -15.58 -5.94 -0.66
CA HIS A 182 -16.65 -6.11 -1.64
C HIS A 182 -16.08 -6.39 -3.03
N ILE A 183 -14.95 -5.76 -3.31
CA ILE A 183 -14.13 -6.02 -4.48
C ILE A 183 -12.77 -6.51 -3.97
N ASN A 184 -12.30 -7.62 -4.51
CA ASN A 184 -10.93 -8.06 -4.31
C ASN A 184 -10.08 -7.48 -5.44
N ALA A 185 -8.97 -6.85 -5.10
CA ALA A 185 -8.09 -6.22 -6.08
C ALA A 185 -6.61 -6.38 -5.72
N LEU A 186 -5.81 -6.73 -6.71
CA LEU A 186 -4.34 -6.67 -6.60
C LEU A 186 -3.86 -5.23 -6.56
N GLN A 187 -4.50 -4.35 -7.35
CA GLN A 187 -4.14 -2.95 -7.45
C GLN A 187 -5.41 -2.09 -7.54
N ILE A 188 -5.57 -1.19 -6.59
CA ILE A 188 -6.70 -0.25 -6.52
C ILE A 188 -6.27 0.99 -5.73
N SER A 189 -6.78 2.17 -6.06
CA SER A 189 -6.53 3.38 -5.26
C SER A 189 -7.26 3.33 -3.91
N THR A 190 -6.77 4.07 -2.92
CA THR A 190 -7.45 4.19 -1.62
C THR A 190 -8.87 4.75 -1.78
N GLU A 191 -9.05 5.78 -2.63
CA GLU A 191 -10.36 6.35 -2.93
C GLU A 191 -11.37 5.28 -3.35
N ARG A 192 -10.99 4.42 -4.30
CA ARG A 192 -11.85 3.36 -4.82
C ARG A 192 -12.00 2.20 -3.83
N GLY A 193 -10.92 1.83 -3.15
CA GLY A 193 -10.93 0.73 -2.18
C GLY A 193 -11.80 1.01 -0.96
N PHE A 194 -12.00 2.28 -0.63
CA PHE A 194 -12.79 2.73 0.53
C PHE A 194 -14.12 3.41 0.15
N GLU A 195 -14.54 3.38 -1.13
CA GLU A 195 -15.73 4.08 -1.59
C GLU A 195 -17.04 3.68 -0.88
N ASP A 196 -17.16 2.40 -0.48
CA ASP A 196 -18.30 1.88 0.26
C ASP A 196 -18.28 2.20 1.77
N HIS A 197 -17.27 2.97 2.22
CA HIS A 197 -17.04 3.34 3.61
C HIS A 197 -17.08 4.85 3.80
N PRO A 198 -18.28 5.48 3.85
CA PRO A 198 -18.42 6.92 3.95
C PRO A 198 -17.64 7.50 5.14
N GLY A 199 -16.80 8.50 4.86
CA GLY A 199 -15.93 9.13 5.85
C GLY A 199 -14.58 8.46 6.06
N ALA A 200 -14.30 7.31 5.42
CA ALA A 200 -13.00 6.66 5.49
C ALA A 200 -11.93 7.36 4.65
N TRP A 201 -12.31 7.95 3.54
CA TRP A 201 -11.44 8.67 2.64
C TRP A 201 -12.03 10.04 2.26
N ILE A 202 -11.19 11.07 2.28
CA ILE A 202 -11.52 12.43 1.82
C ILE A 202 -10.35 12.89 0.95
N ALA A 203 -10.61 13.19 -0.32
CA ALA A 203 -9.59 13.64 -1.27
C ALA A 203 -8.89 14.91 -0.78
N GLY A 204 -7.56 14.94 -0.89
CA GLY A 204 -6.72 16.05 -0.40
C GLY A 204 -6.65 16.17 1.13
N GLY A 205 -7.23 15.21 1.85
CA GLY A 205 -7.48 15.33 3.26
C GLY A 205 -6.64 14.48 4.18
N GLN A 206 -6.92 14.68 5.40
CA GLN A 206 -6.33 14.11 6.59
C GLN A 206 -7.05 12.81 6.96
N GLY A 207 -7.04 11.83 6.04
CA GLY A 207 -7.37 10.47 6.41
C GLY A 207 -6.15 9.88 7.12
N SER A 208 -6.29 9.45 8.36
CA SER A 208 -5.24 8.66 9.02
C SER A 208 -5.12 7.31 8.33
N VAL A 209 -4.00 7.08 7.67
CA VAL A 209 -3.55 5.79 7.13
C VAL A 209 -2.83 5.03 8.23
#